data_5447d387e47691af8488130d6c832b27
#
_entry.id   5447d387e47691af8488130d6c832b27
#
_cell.length_a   1.000
_cell.length_b   1.000
_cell.length_c   1.000
_cell.angle_alpha   90.00
_cell.angle_beta   90.00
_cell.angle_gamma   90.00
#
_symmetry.space_group_name_H-M   'P 1'
#
loop_
_entity.id
_entity.type
_entity.pdbx_description
1 polymer ?
#
loop_
_entity_poly.entity_id
_entity_poly.type
_entity_poly.pdbx_seq_one_letter_code
_entity_poly.pdbx_strand_id
1 'polypeptide(L)'
;MIWRILKIVACIGGLSMLLSSSAGNISISAEETRTTKPPIQLSAAQLQEKATAITVKILSTDFLGSGILLNKQNSVYTVLTNAHVLRADNPRYRIQTPDGEIYQADIPKNVNFHNYDLAILQFSTIKKIYSVANLGTVTKIGDQVFIAGFPMEEESEKISFVFIGGKVSLVLSKALEAGYQVGYTNHLEKGMSGGALLNKQGEVVGVNGMHAYPLWNAPSVFVDGSQAEEKLHQEIVGLSWAIPIDMVVQMMGKSPGESNSPV
;
A
#
# COMPACT_ATOMS: atom_id res chain seq x y z
N MET A 1 -23.07 -60.03 39.86
CA MET A 1 -23.02 -60.32 41.32
C MET A 1 -23.55 -59.05 41.98
N ILE A 2 -24.84 -59.12 42.37
CA ILE A 2 -25.48 -58.72 43.64
C ILE A 2 -25.42 -57.18 43.90
N TRP A 3 -26.52 -56.47 43.65
CA TRP A 3 -27.72 -56.16 44.49
C TRP A 3 -27.39 -55.22 45.64
N ARG A 4 -28.01 -54.04 45.76
CA ARG A 4 -29.19 -53.70 46.64
C ARG A 4 -29.56 -52.22 46.44
N ILE A 5 -30.62 -51.91 45.92
CA ILE A 5 -31.92 -51.38 46.36
C ILE A 5 -32.02 -51.00 47.85
N LEU A 6 -32.32 -49.74 48.13
CA LEU A 6 -33.26 -49.44 49.21
C LEU A 6 -34.05 -48.15 48.92
N LYS A 7 -35.29 -48.26 49.19
CA LYS A 7 -36.41 -47.32 49.04
C LYS A 7 -36.61 -46.49 50.28
N ILE A 8 -37.52 -45.50 50.18
CA ILE A 8 -38.52 -44.99 51.16
C ILE A 8 -38.03 -43.73 51.91
N VAL A 9 -38.80 -42.62 52.13
CA VAL A 9 -40.26 -42.36 52.34
C VAL A 9 -40.49 -40.84 52.20
N ALA A 10 -41.68 -40.47 51.75
CA ALA A 10 -42.26 -39.13 51.70
C ALA A 10 -42.56 -38.54 53.09
N CYS A 11 -42.47 -37.25 53.22
CA CYS A 11 -43.27 -36.49 54.18
C CYS A 11 -43.77 -35.19 53.58
N ILE A 12 -45.08 -35.08 53.64
CA ILE A 12 -45.93 -33.96 53.26
C ILE A 12 -45.83 -32.86 54.33
N GLY A 13 -45.62 -31.63 53.88
CA GLY A 13 -45.74 -30.47 54.76
C GLY A 13 -46.03 -29.25 53.91
N GLY A 14 -47.27 -28.86 53.80
CA GLY A 14 -47.74 -27.69 53.06
C GLY A 14 -47.43 -26.41 53.84
N LEU A 15 -46.92 -25.42 53.10
CA LEU A 15 -47.00 -24.04 53.52
C LEU A 15 -47.22 -23.17 52.32
N SER A 16 -48.39 -22.59 52.22
CA SER A 16 -48.78 -21.63 51.18
C SER A 16 -48.08 -20.31 51.49
N MET A 17 -47.16 -19.86 50.62
CA MET A 17 -46.75 -18.48 50.57
C MET A 17 -47.09 -17.88 49.20
N LEU A 18 -47.91 -16.84 49.26
CA LEU A 18 -48.23 -15.94 48.20
C LEU A 18 -46.91 -15.23 47.74
N LEU A 19 -46.47 -15.51 46.54
CA LEU A 19 -45.44 -14.76 45.87
C LEU A 19 -46.05 -13.95 44.76
N SER A 20 -46.05 -12.61 44.94
CA SER A 20 -46.36 -11.62 43.95
C SER A 20 -45.39 -11.71 42.79
N SER A 21 -45.90 -12.02 41.61
CA SER A 21 -45.13 -12.01 40.37
C SER A 21 -44.91 -10.57 39.93
N SER A 22 -43.70 -10.02 40.17
CA SER A 22 -43.24 -8.86 39.41
C SER A 22 -42.72 -9.34 38.05
N ALA A 23 -43.49 -9.10 36.99
CA ALA A 23 -43.01 -9.29 35.62
C ALA A 23 -41.89 -8.28 35.35
N GLY A 24 -40.65 -8.73 35.44
CA GLY A 24 -39.51 -8.00 34.95
C GLY A 24 -39.51 -8.06 33.42
N ASN A 25 -39.76 -6.93 32.75
CA ASN A 25 -39.52 -6.77 31.32
C ASN A 25 -38.04 -7.01 31.00
N ILE A 26 -37.76 -8.19 30.46
CA ILE A 26 -36.44 -8.41 29.80
C ILE A 26 -36.50 -7.72 28.47
N SER A 27 -35.94 -6.51 28.38
CA SER A 27 -35.66 -5.85 27.12
C SER A 27 -34.51 -6.61 26.45
N ILE A 28 -34.84 -7.47 25.51
CA ILE A 28 -33.85 -8.03 24.57
C ILE A 28 -33.51 -6.89 23.63
N SER A 29 -32.37 -6.22 23.87
CA SER A 29 -31.79 -5.32 22.89
C SER A 29 -31.38 -6.18 21.69
N ALA A 30 -32.10 -6.02 20.58
CA ALA A 30 -31.69 -6.57 19.31
C ALA A 30 -30.32 -5.95 18.98
N GLU A 31 -29.27 -6.75 19.09
CA GLU A 31 -27.96 -6.42 18.57
C GLU A 31 -28.11 -6.30 17.07
N GLU A 32 -28.16 -5.05 16.57
CA GLU A 32 -28.13 -4.76 15.14
C GLU A 32 -26.84 -5.36 14.59
N THR A 33 -27.00 -6.52 13.99
CA THR A 33 -25.95 -7.10 13.13
C THR A 33 -25.74 -6.09 11.99
N ARG A 34 -24.70 -5.24 12.15
CA ARG A 34 -24.19 -4.42 11.05
C ARG A 34 -23.75 -5.39 9.95
N THR A 35 -24.63 -5.64 9.01
CA THR A 35 -24.27 -6.29 7.74
C THR A 35 -23.34 -5.35 7.00
N THR A 36 -22.03 -5.51 7.22
CA THR A 36 -21.03 -4.85 6.40
C THR A 36 -21.20 -5.37 4.98
N LYS A 37 -21.75 -4.53 4.12
CA LYS A 37 -21.85 -4.80 2.68
C LYS A 37 -20.45 -5.19 2.21
N PRO A 38 -20.29 -6.34 1.50
CA PRO A 38 -18.96 -6.72 1.03
C PRO A 38 -18.35 -5.58 0.22
N PRO A 39 -17.04 -5.32 0.34
CA PRO A 39 -16.39 -4.24 -0.37
C PRO A 39 -16.65 -4.40 -1.87
N ILE A 40 -17.08 -3.32 -2.52
CA ILE A 40 -17.39 -3.31 -3.95
C ILE A 40 -16.12 -3.67 -4.69
N GLN A 41 -16.10 -4.82 -5.33
CA GLN A 41 -14.97 -5.24 -6.16
C GLN A 41 -15.07 -4.51 -7.50
N LEU A 42 -14.04 -3.71 -7.82
CA LEU A 42 -13.95 -3.00 -9.08
C LEU A 42 -13.61 -3.97 -10.24
N SER A 43 -14.12 -3.69 -11.42
CA SER A 43 -13.70 -4.39 -12.64
C SER A 43 -12.25 -3.97 -13.01
N ALA A 44 -11.59 -4.79 -13.85
CA ALA A 44 -10.24 -4.46 -14.34
C ALA A 44 -10.19 -3.09 -15.06
N ALA A 45 -11.22 -2.76 -15.84
CA ALA A 45 -11.33 -1.48 -16.52
C ALA A 45 -11.44 -0.30 -15.53
N GLN A 46 -12.26 -0.45 -14.47
CA GLN A 46 -12.39 0.59 -13.43
C GLN A 46 -11.10 0.76 -12.62
N LEU A 47 -10.38 -0.35 -12.35
CA LEU A 47 -9.07 -0.30 -11.69
C LEU A 47 -8.04 0.42 -12.56
N GLN A 48 -7.99 0.10 -13.86
CA GLN A 48 -7.10 0.76 -14.82
C GLN A 48 -7.42 2.25 -14.96
N GLU A 49 -8.68 2.63 -15.03
CA GLU A 49 -9.11 4.04 -15.07
C GLU A 49 -8.62 4.81 -13.83
N LYS A 50 -8.85 4.24 -12.62
CA LYS A 50 -8.36 4.83 -11.37
C LYS A 50 -6.84 4.95 -11.36
N ALA A 51 -6.13 3.91 -11.76
CA ALA A 51 -4.67 3.88 -11.83
C ALA A 51 -4.14 4.95 -12.79
N THR A 52 -4.74 5.07 -13.99
CA THR A 52 -4.37 6.10 -14.98
C THR A 52 -4.59 7.51 -14.42
N ALA A 53 -5.71 7.75 -13.73
CA ALA A 53 -6.05 9.07 -13.21
C ALA A 53 -5.09 9.61 -12.14
N ILE A 54 -4.35 8.72 -11.45
CA ILE A 54 -3.43 9.10 -10.36
C ILE A 54 -1.95 8.94 -10.72
N THR A 55 -1.62 8.35 -11.88
CA THR A 55 -0.23 8.09 -12.27
C THR A 55 0.27 9.16 -13.22
N VAL A 56 1.45 9.70 -12.94
CA VAL A 56 2.08 10.78 -13.71
C VAL A 56 3.45 10.36 -14.21
N LYS A 57 3.93 11.02 -15.29
CA LYS A 57 5.34 10.91 -15.71
C LYS A 57 6.17 11.97 -15.01
N ILE A 58 7.36 11.58 -14.60
CA ILE A 58 8.38 12.48 -14.07
C ILE A 58 9.42 12.71 -15.16
N LEU A 59 9.65 13.97 -15.46
CA LEU A 59 10.53 14.43 -16.54
C LEU A 59 11.61 15.35 -15.96
N SER A 60 12.79 15.33 -16.60
CA SER A 60 13.79 16.40 -16.54
C SER A 60 14.05 16.88 -17.98
N THR A 61 15.27 16.79 -18.50
CA THR A 61 15.49 16.89 -19.95
C THR A 61 14.71 15.80 -20.67
N ASP A 62 14.78 14.57 -20.13
CA ASP A 62 14.14 13.38 -20.65
C ASP A 62 13.16 12.80 -19.62
N PHE A 63 12.52 11.67 -19.97
CA PHE A 63 11.70 10.89 -19.04
C PHE A 63 12.57 10.19 -18.02
N LEU A 64 12.20 10.29 -16.74
CA LEU A 64 12.93 9.71 -15.62
C LEU A 64 12.23 8.51 -15.00
N GLY A 65 10.90 8.56 -14.88
CA GLY A 65 10.11 7.53 -14.20
C GLY A 65 8.67 7.91 -13.97
N SER A 66 8.01 7.14 -13.14
CA SER A 66 6.61 7.30 -12.79
C SER A 66 6.45 7.98 -11.42
N GLY A 67 5.25 8.50 -11.16
CA GLY A 67 4.87 9.07 -9.87
C GLY A 67 3.39 8.90 -9.59
N ILE A 68 3.00 9.11 -8.34
CA ILE A 68 1.64 8.97 -7.83
C ILE A 68 1.15 10.33 -7.36
N LEU A 69 0.03 10.83 -7.87
CA LEU A 69 -0.68 11.99 -7.31
C LEU A 69 -1.22 11.61 -5.93
N LEU A 70 -0.47 11.94 -4.88
CA LEU A 70 -0.71 11.46 -3.53
C LEU A 70 -1.76 12.31 -2.79
N ASN A 71 -1.68 13.63 -2.95
CA ASN A 71 -2.46 14.58 -2.16
C ASN A 71 -2.58 15.92 -2.92
N LYS A 72 -3.63 16.67 -2.56
CA LYS A 72 -3.86 18.04 -3.02
C LYS A 72 -4.19 18.94 -1.84
N GLN A 73 -3.48 20.05 -1.68
CA GLN A 73 -3.79 21.11 -0.73
C GLN A 73 -3.90 22.44 -1.49
N ASN A 74 -5.10 23.01 -1.50
CA ASN A 74 -5.41 24.20 -2.32
C ASN A 74 -5.09 23.97 -3.81
N SER A 75 -4.12 24.71 -4.34
CA SER A 75 -3.62 24.57 -5.72
C SER A 75 -2.40 23.66 -5.86
N VAL A 76 -1.81 23.17 -4.77
CA VAL A 76 -0.58 22.39 -4.76
C VAL A 76 -0.90 20.90 -4.75
N TYR A 77 -0.35 20.17 -5.72
CA TYR A 77 -0.37 18.72 -5.79
C TYR A 77 0.95 18.15 -5.31
N THR A 78 0.87 17.12 -4.50
CA THR A 78 2.02 16.34 -4.03
C THR A 78 2.10 15.06 -4.83
N VAL A 79 3.26 14.79 -5.42
CA VAL A 79 3.59 13.59 -6.20
C VAL A 79 4.59 12.77 -5.42
N LEU A 80 4.26 11.51 -5.15
CA LEU A 80 5.15 10.53 -4.54
C LEU A 80 5.87 9.75 -5.65
N THR A 81 7.17 9.49 -5.46
CA THR A 81 8.01 8.70 -6.38
C THR A 81 9.18 8.06 -5.62
N ASN A 82 10.08 7.37 -6.33
CA ASN A 82 11.32 6.89 -5.75
C ASN A 82 12.42 7.97 -5.77
N ALA A 83 13.33 7.92 -4.80
CA ALA A 83 14.47 8.83 -4.72
C ALA A 83 15.44 8.63 -5.90
N HIS A 84 15.64 7.37 -6.35
CA HIS A 84 16.52 7.09 -7.49
C HIS A 84 15.99 7.67 -8.82
N VAL A 85 14.69 7.91 -8.95
CA VAL A 85 14.09 8.59 -10.11
C VAL A 85 14.54 10.04 -10.20
N LEU A 86 14.85 10.68 -9.07
CA LEU A 86 15.24 12.09 -8.97
C LEU A 86 16.78 12.31 -8.99
N ARG A 87 17.56 11.33 -9.46
CA ARG A 87 19.04 11.43 -9.54
C ARG A 87 19.54 12.02 -10.86
N ALA A 88 18.75 12.87 -11.52
CA ALA A 88 19.18 13.54 -12.74
C ALA A 88 20.21 14.64 -12.45
N ASP A 89 21.22 14.78 -13.31
CA ASP A 89 22.30 15.77 -13.18
C ASP A 89 21.81 17.22 -13.25
N ASN A 90 20.63 17.46 -13.80
CA ASN A 90 20.02 18.79 -13.90
C ASN A 90 18.59 18.76 -13.38
N PRO A 91 18.32 19.08 -12.10
CA PRO A 91 17.06 18.87 -11.43
C PRO A 91 15.95 19.89 -11.78
N ARG A 92 15.72 20.14 -13.04
CA ARG A 92 14.52 20.86 -13.50
C ARG A 92 13.39 19.87 -13.70
N TYR A 93 12.82 19.39 -12.57
CA TYR A 93 11.77 18.39 -12.62
C TYR A 93 10.47 18.97 -13.19
N ARG A 94 9.78 18.16 -13.98
CA ARG A 94 8.48 18.45 -14.55
C ARG A 94 7.58 17.23 -14.37
N ILE A 95 6.31 17.48 -14.15
CA ILE A 95 5.27 16.45 -14.05
C ILE A 95 4.40 16.54 -15.29
N GLN A 96 4.29 15.44 -16.02
CA GLN A 96 3.26 15.29 -17.05
C GLN A 96 2.08 14.53 -16.47
N THR A 97 0.95 15.21 -16.39
CA THR A 97 -0.32 14.69 -15.87
C THR A 97 -1.05 13.80 -16.88
N PRO A 98 -2.08 13.02 -16.48
CA PRO A 98 -2.78 12.08 -17.36
C PRO A 98 -3.39 12.69 -18.61
N ASP A 99 -3.75 13.98 -18.57
CA ASP A 99 -4.27 14.74 -19.71
C ASP A 99 -3.17 15.31 -20.63
N GLY A 100 -1.89 15.00 -20.34
CA GLY A 100 -0.73 15.43 -21.13
C GLY A 100 -0.17 16.81 -20.77
N GLU A 101 -0.79 17.55 -19.84
CA GLU A 101 -0.28 18.84 -19.39
C GLU A 101 1.06 18.67 -18.63
N ILE A 102 1.95 19.64 -18.79
CA ILE A 102 3.28 19.61 -18.13
C ILE A 102 3.41 20.79 -17.17
N TYR A 103 3.78 20.47 -15.95
CA TYR A 103 3.98 21.44 -14.85
C TYR A 103 5.41 21.39 -14.35
N GLN A 104 6.00 22.55 -14.03
CA GLN A 104 7.23 22.61 -13.25
C GLN A 104 6.97 22.08 -11.86
N ALA A 105 7.94 21.33 -11.32
CA ALA A 105 7.82 20.71 -10.02
C ALA A 105 9.10 20.88 -9.20
N ASP A 106 8.93 21.08 -7.90
CA ASP A 106 10.01 21.30 -6.95
C ASP A 106 10.01 20.21 -5.87
N ILE A 107 11.20 19.93 -5.31
CA ILE A 107 11.35 19.09 -4.12
C ILE A 107 11.07 19.94 -2.87
N PRO A 108 10.03 19.62 -2.05
CA PRO A 108 9.75 20.36 -0.84
C PRO A 108 10.88 20.16 0.20
N LYS A 109 11.28 21.24 0.87
CA LYS A 109 12.41 21.21 1.83
C LYS A 109 12.11 20.45 3.13
N ASN A 110 10.84 20.24 3.44
CA ASN A 110 10.41 19.77 4.77
C ASN A 110 10.08 18.26 4.80
N VAL A 111 10.36 17.52 3.72
CA VAL A 111 10.13 16.07 3.65
C VAL A 111 11.46 15.35 3.50
N ASN A 112 11.70 14.39 4.37
CA ASN A 112 12.89 13.55 4.32
C ASN A 112 12.51 12.10 4.62
N PHE A 113 12.77 11.23 3.67
CA PHE A 113 12.55 9.79 3.82
C PHE A 113 13.80 9.03 4.27
N HIS A 114 14.86 9.74 4.68
CA HIS A 114 16.11 9.16 5.15
C HIS A 114 16.71 8.16 4.14
N ASN A 115 16.86 6.91 4.57
CA ASN A 115 17.46 5.85 3.76
C ASN A 115 16.42 5.10 2.89
N TYR A 116 15.17 5.53 2.86
CA TYR A 116 14.15 4.93 1.99
C TYR A 116 14.26 5.51 0.58
N ASP A 117 14.06 4.66 -0.41
CA ASP A 117 14.03 5.07 -1.81
C ASP A 117 12.70 5.75 -2.18
N LEU A 118 12.41 6.82 -1.46
CA LEU A 118 11.20 7.62 -1.60
C LEU A 118 11.55 9.09 -1.79
N ALA A 119 10.76 9.80 -2.59
CA ALA A 119 10.87 11.23 -2.78
C ALA A 119 9.50 11.86 -3.05
N ILE A 120 9.41 13.16 -2.80
CA ILE A 120 8.24 13.98 -3.10
C ILE A 120 8.62 15.07 -4.10
N LEU A 121 7.74 15.31 -5.06
CA LEU A 121 7.68 16.50 -5.88
C LEU A 121 6.38 17.25 -5.63
N GLN A 122 6.39 18.56 -5.80
CA GLN A 122 5.18 19.39 -5.74
C GLN A 122 5.07 20.26 -6.99
N PHE A 123 3.86 20.36 -7.52
CA PHE A 123 3.51 21.31 -8.58
C PHE A 123 2.20 22.02 -8.26
N SER A 124 1.93 23.17 -8.87
CA SER A 124 0.73 23.94 -8.63
C SER A 124 -0.08 24.17 -9.88
N THR A 125 -1.40 24.04 -9.76
CA THR A 125 -2.35 24.44 -10.81
C THR A 125 -3.69 24.83 -10.22
N ILE A 126 -4.32 25.87 -10.78
CA ILE A 126 -5.70 26.30 -10.52
C ILE A 126 -6.63 25.99 -11.70
N LYS A 127 -6.06 25.61 -12.84
CA LYS A 127 -6.80 25.45 -14.10
C LYS A 127 -7.46 24.09 -14.21
N LYS A 128 -6.88 23.07 -13.57
CA LYS A 128 -7.28 21.66 -13.69
C LYS A 128 -7.41 21.02 -12.32
N ILE A 129 -8.33 20.09 -12.21
CA ILE A 129 -8.52 19.27 -11.02
C ILE A 129 -8.19 17.81 -11.40
N TYR A 130 -7.18 17.26 -10.74
CA TYR A 130 -6.75 15.86 -10.91
C TYR A 130 -7.20 15.02 -9.72
N SER A 131 -7.48 13.77 -9.98
CA SER A 131 -7.70 12.77 -8.92
C SER A 131 -6.40 12.54 -8.16
N VAL A 132 -6.53 12.25 -6.86
CA VAL A 132 -5.44 11.83 -6.00
C VAL A 132 -5.67 10.41 -5.50
N ALA A 133 -4.62 9.74 -5.08
CA ALA A 133 -4.66 8.36 -4.63
C ALA A 133 -5.50 8.19 -3.37
N ASN A 134 -6.35 7.16 -3.35
CA ASN A 134 -6.83 6.58 -2.11
C ASN A 134 -5.77 5.62 -1.59
N LEU A 135 -5.45 5.71 -0.30
CA LEU A 135 -4.45 4.87 0.35
C LEU A 135 -5.13 3.67 1.00
N GLY A 136 -4.58 2.49 0.75
CA GLY A 136 -5.04 1.24 1.33
C GLY A 136 -4.18 0.78 2.49
N THR A 137 -4.48 -0.41 2.98
CA THR A 137 -3.71 -1.07 4.04
C THR A 137 -2.76 -2.11 3.46
N VAL A 138 -1.80 -2.54 4.28
CA VAL A 138 -0.80 -3.57 3.94
C VAL A 138 -1.47 -4.80 3.34
N THR A 139 -0.90 -5.27 2.25
CA THR A 139 -1.29 -6.49 1.53
C THR A 139 -0.78 -7.74 2.24
N LYS A 140 -1.47 -8.86 2.04
CA LYS A 140 -1.08 -10.19 2.52
C LYS A 140 -0.60 -11.04 1.35
N ILE A 141 0.20 -12.06 1.66
CA ILE A 141 0.60 -13.08 0.66
C ILE A 141 -0.66 -13.70 0.05
N GLY A 142 -0.68 -13.77 -1.29
CA GLY A 142 -1.80 -14.25 -2.10
C GLY A 142 -2.78 -13.16 -2.55
N ASP A 143 -2.73 -11.96 -1.99
CA ASP A 143 -3.58 -10.86 -2.44
C ASP A 143 -3.26 -10.49 -3.89
N GLN A 144 -4.32 -10.26 -4.67
CA GLN A 144 -4.17 -9.72 -6.02
C GLN A 144 -3.80 -8.25 -5.96
N VAL A 145 -2.77 -7.89 -6.70
CA VAL A 145 -2.26 -6.52 -6.82
C VAL A 145 -2.05 -6.15 -8.28
N PHE A 146 -2.00 -4.85 -8.53
CA PHE A 146 -1.83 -4.28 -9.86
C PHE A 146 -0.74 -3.22 -9.80
N ILE A 147 0.22 -3.29 -10.72
CA ILE A 147 1.21 -2.24 -10.91
C ILE A 147 0.75 -1.28 -12.00
N ALA A 148 1.02 0.01 -11.79
CA ALA A 148 0.74 1.08 -12.72
C ALA A 148 1.97 1.95 -12.91
N GLY A 149 2.28 2.32 -14.15
CA GLY A 149 3.44 3.14 -14.45
C GLY A 149 3.67 3.31 -15.96
N PHE A 150 4.78 3.89 -16.28
CA PHE A 150 5.19 4.16 -17.66
C PHE A 150 6.53 3.46 -17.92
N PRO A 151 6.55 2.29 -18.57
CA PRO A 151 7.80 1.63 -18.96
C PRO A 151 8.56 2.47 -19.98
N MET A 152 9.88 2.42 -19.89
CA MET A 152 10.79 3.02 -20.86
C MET A 152 11.10 1.96 -21.94
N GLU A 153 10.47 2.08 -23.08
CA GLU A 153 10.74 1.22 -24.25
C GLU A 153 11.94 1.79 -25.03
N GLU A 154 13.00 1.01 -25.21
CA GLU A 154 14.23 1.46 -25.84
C GLU A 154 14.05 1.83 -27.34
N GLU A 155 13.04 1.27 -28.02
CA GLU A 155 12.78 1.48 -29.44
C GLU A 155 11.56 2.39 -29.72
N SER A 156 10.86 2.86 -28.68
CA SER A 156 9.63 3.64 -28.83
C SER A 156 9.79 5.08 -28.37
N GLU A 157 9.53 6.03 -29.26
CA GLU A 157 9.43 7.45 -28.89
C GLU A 157 8.22 7.74 -27.98
N LYS A 158 7.25 6.80 -27.91
CA LYS A 158 6.01 6.96 -27.17
C LYS A 158 6.00 6.12 -25.91
N ILE A 159 6.18 6.77 -24.77
CA ILE A 159 6.05 6.17 -23.45
C ILE A 159 4.56 5.99 -23.12
N SER A 160 4.08 4.76 -23.16
CA SER A 160 2.68 4.40 -22.93
C SER A 160 2.42 3.99 -21.48
N PHE A 161 1.20 4.24 -20.99
CA PHE A 161 0.77 3.77 -19.67
C PHE A 161 0.55 2.26 -19.68
N VAL A 162 1.08 1.58 -18.65
CA VAL A 162 0.93 0.14 -18.45
C VAL A 162 0.27 -0.15 -17.12
N PHE A 163 -0.65 -1.13 -17.13
CA PHE A 163 -1.38 -1.62 -15.97
C PHE A 163 -1.38 -3.16 -15.98
N ILE A 164 -0.70 -3.79 -15.03
CA ILE A 164 -0.45 -5.24 -15.02
C ILE A 164 -0.93 -5.83 -13.70
N GLY A 165 -1.72 -6.91 -13.77
CA GLY A 165 -2.18 -7.68 -12.62
C GLY A 165 -1.19 -8.77 -12.22
N GLY A 166 -1.11 -9.05 -10.92
CA GLY A 166 -0.31 -10.12 -10.33
C GLY A 166 -0.74 -10.42 -8.89
N LYS A 167 0.16 -10.97 -8.09
CA LYS A 167 -0.10 -11.35 -6.70
C LYS A 167 1.06 -11.01 -5.80
N VAL A 168 0.77 -10.67 -4.55
CA VAL A 168 1.77 -10.63 -3.48
C VAL A 168 2.29 -12.04 -3.23
N SER A 169 3.59 -12.22 -3.33
CA SER A 169 4.26 -13.51 -3.14
C SER A 169 5.04 -13.56 -1.82
N LEU A 170 5.59 -12.44 -1.39
CA LEU A 170 6.37 -12.35 -0.17
C LEU A 170 6.12 -11.00 0.53
N VAL A 171 5.96 -11.04 1.84
CA VAL A 171 5.94 -9.85 2.71
C VAL A 171 7.00 -10.06 3.77
N LEU A 172 8.04 -9.25 3.73
CA LEU A 172 9.16 -9.36 4.67
C LEU A 172 8.80 -8.74 6.02
N SER A 173 9.17 -9.40 7.11
CA SER A 173 9.03 -8.85 8.47
C SER A 173 9.99 -7.67 8.70
N LYS A 174 11.12 -7.65 8.01
CA LYS A 174 12.14 -6.62 7.99
C LYS A 174 12.34 -6.15 6.55
N ALA A 175 12.31 -4.85 6.31
CA ALA A 175 12.52 -4.31 4.97
C ALA A 175 13.94 -4.59 4.46
N LEU A 176 14.08 -4.75 3.16
CA LEU A 176 15.37 -4.68 2.45
C LEU A 176 15.89 -3.24 2.52
N GLU A 177 17.18 -3.06 2.18
CA GLU A 177 17.75 -1.73 1.96
C GLU A 177 16.81 -0.87 1.11
N ALA A 178 16.83 0.41 1.35
CA ALA A 178 15.97 1.39 0.70
C ALA A 178 14.45 1.22 0.97
N GLY A 179 14.05 0.31 1.88
CA GLY A 179 12.68 0.21 2.40
C GLY A 179 11.77 -0.77 1.67
N TYR A 180 12.26 -1.56 0.74
CA TYR A 180 11.45 -2.53 0.00
C TYR A 180 11.01 -3.69 0.88
N GLN A 181 9.71 -4.01 0.90
CA GLN A 181 9.15 -4.99 1.83
C GLN A 181 8.04 -5.88 1.25
N VAL A 182 7.35 -5.43 0.20
CA VAL A 182 6.28 -6.18 -0.47
C VAL A 182 6.80 -6.71 -1.80
N GLY A 183 7.01 -8.03 -1.88
CA GLY A 183 7.41 -8.75 -3.09
C GLY A 183 6.21 -9.30 -3.85
N TYR A 184 6.16 -9.11 -5.16
CA TYR A 184 5.03 -9.50 -5.99
C TYR A 184 5.48 -10.03 -7.36
N THR A 185 4.58 -10.75 -8.04
CA THR A 185 4.86 -11.50 -9.27
C THR A 185 4.77 -10.68 -10.55
N ASN A 186 4.27 -9.44 -10.49
CA ASN A 186 4.16 -8.58 -11.67
C ASN A 186 5.55 -8.22 -12.18
N HIS A 187 5.74 -8.22 -13.49
CA HIS A 187 6.99 -7.77 -14.08
C HIS A 187 7.07 -6.24 -14.05
N LEU A 188 7.98 -5.71 -13.26
CA LEU A 188 8.26 -4.28 -13.19
C LEU A 188 9.38 -3.92 -14.17
N GLU A 189 9.14 -2.96 -15.03
CA GLU A 189 10.09 -2.50 -16.04
C GLU A 189 10.72 -1.15 -15.66
N LYS A 190 11.88 -0.87 -16.24
CA LYS A 190 12.54 0.45 -16.13
C LYS A 190 11.56 1.56 -16.51
N GLY A 191 11.52 2.64 -15.77
CA GLY A 191 10.55 3.74 -15.95
C GLY A 191 9.26 3.59 -15.15
N MET A 192 8.87 2.38 -14.73
CA MET A 192 7.71 2.18 -13.85
C MET A 192 8.02 2.48 -12.38
N SER A 193 9.28 2.69 -12.01
CA SER A 193 9.70 3.11 -10.67
C SER A 193 8.98 4.38 -10.24
N GLY A 194 8.52 4.42 -8.99
CA GLY A 194 7.70 5.50 -8.43
C GLY A 194 6.21 5.37 -8.74
N GLY A 195 5.80 4.44 -9.58
CA GLY A 195 4.41 4.14 -9.87
C GLY A 195 3.71 3.38 -8.75
N ALA A 196 2.39 3.26 -8.85
CA ALA A 196 1.55 2.68 -7.81
C ALA A 196 1.52 1.15 -7.85
N LEU A 197 1.58 0.52 -6.66
CA LEU A 197 1.05 -0.82 -6.40
C LEU A 197 -0.35 -0.65 -5.82
N LEU A 198 -1.38 -1.22 -6.49
CA LEU A 198 -2.78 -1.07 -6.12
C LEU A 198 -3.39 -2.41 -5.68
N ASN A 199 -4.36 -2.36 -4.76
CA ASN A 199 -5.20 -3.50 -4.41
C ASN A 199 -6.45 -3.58 -5.30
N LYS A 200 -7.33 -4.56 -5.05
CA LYS A 200 -8.61 -4.77 -5.78
C LYS A 200 -9.63 -3.63 -5.62
N GLN A 201 -9.45 -2.77 -4.65
CA GLN A 201 -10.29 -1.61 -4.39
C GLN A 201 -9.77 -0.37 -5.15
N GLY A 202 -8.63 -0.49 -5.83
CA GLY A 202 -7.96 0.62 -6.51
C GLY A 202 -7.30 1.60 -5.53
N GLU A 203 -6.96 1.12 -4.33
CA GLU A 203 -6.21 1.87 -3.33
C GLU A 203 -4.73 1.58 -3.49
N VAL A 204 -3.89 2.60 -3.31
CA VAL A 204 -2.44 2.46 -3.33
C VAL A 204 -1.98 1.81 -2.03
N VAL A 205 -1.30 0.67 -2.15
CA VAL A 205 -0.76 -0.12 -1.04
C VAL A 205 0.77 -0.12 -1.02
N GLY A 206 1.42 0.40 -2.07
CA GLY A 206 2.87 0.53 -2.13
C GLY A 206 3.35 1.37 -3.30
N VAL A 207 4.65 1.67 -3.28
CA VAL A 207 5.39 2.38 -4.33
C VAL A 207 6.35 1.42 -4.99
N ASN A 208 6.17 1.17 -6.28
CA ASN A 208 7.02 0.27 -7.07
C ASN A 208 8.42 0.85 -7.23
N GLY A 209 9.48 0.03 -7.18
CA GLY A 209 10.82 0.60 -7.38
C GLY A 209 11.95 -0.37 -7.68
N MET A 210 11.84 -1.64 -7.30
CA MET A 210 12.88 -2.63 -7.57
C MET A 210 12.31 -3.76 -8.44
N HIS A 211 12.93 -4.00 -9.60
CA HIS A 211 12.54 -5.07 -10.53
C HIS A 211 13.19 -6.40 -10.14
N ALA A 212 12.58 -7.50 -10.60
CA ALA A 212 13.13 -8.84 -10.46
C ALA A 212 14.43 -8.99 -11.29
N TYR A 213 15.28 -9.93 -10.86
CA TYR A 213 16.54 -10.29 -11.52
C TYR A 213 17.45 -9.08 -11.79
N PRO A 214 17.93 -8.40 -10.73
CA PRO A 214 18.89 -7.31 -10.90
C PRO A 214 20.15 -7.81 -11.62
N LEU A 215 20.73 -6.95 -12.44
CA LEU A 215 21.86 -7.31 -13.34
C LEU A 215 23.15 -7.72 -12.60
N TRP A 216 23.24 -7.48 -11.29
CA TRP A 216 24.38 -7.85 -10.45
C TRP A 216 23.94 -8.83 -9.38
N ASN A 217 24.73 -9.86 -9.21
CA ASN A 217 24.49 -10.91 -8.21
C ASN A 217 24.94 -10.44 -6.80
N ALA A 218 24.41 -9.28 -6.35
CA ALA A 218 24.66 -8.77 -5.01
C ALA A 218 23.73 -9.45 -4.00
N PRO A 219 24.19 -9.73 -2.77
CA PRO A 219 23.35 -10.31 -1.74
C PRO A 219 22.19 -9.38 -1.41
N SER A 220 21.03 -9.94 -1.08
CA SER A 220 19.91 -9.16 -0.55
C SER A 220 20.22 -8.72 0.88
N VAL A 221 20.29 -7.41 1.10
CA VAL A 221 20.66 -6.79 2.37
C VAL A 221 19.42 -6.13 2.99
N PHE A 222 19.24 -6.30 4.29
CA PHE A 222 18.17 -5.66 5.06
C PHE A 222 18.60 -4.29 5.58
N VAL A 223 17.64 -3.48 6.00
CA VAL A 223 17.88 -2.11 6.53
C VAL A 223 18.82 -2.06 7.74
N ASP A 224 19.02 -3.18 8.46
CA ASP A 224 19.96 -3.30 9.58
C ASP A 224 21.36 -3.80 9.16
N GLY A 225 21.61 -3.96 7.86
CA GLY A 225 22.88 -4.45 7.31
C GLY A 225 23.04 -5.97 7.32
N SER A 226 22.09 -6.74 7.87
CA SER A 226 22.12 -8.20 7.78
C SER A 226 21.79 -8.66 6.36
N GLN A 227 22.37 -9.79 5.95
CA GLN A 227 22.11 -10.39 4.63
C GLN A 227 21.05 -11.47 4.73
N ALA A 228 20.27 -11.62 3.67
CA ALA A 228 19.34 -12.73 3.54
C ALA A 228 20.10 -14.05 3.38
N GLU A 229 19.58 -15.11 4.00
CA GLU A 229 20.06 -16.47 3.73
C GLU A 229 19.83 -16.82 2.25
N GLU A 230 20.66 -17.73 1.70
CA GLU A 230 20.67 -18.07 0.28
C GLU A 230 19.27 -18.44 -0.27
N LYS A 231 18.53 -19.26 0.47
CA LYS A 231 17.16 -19.64 0.05
C LYS A 231 16.24 -18.44 -0.08
N LEU A 232 16.26 -17.53 0.90
CA LEU A 232 15.45 -16.32 0.89
C LEU A 232 15.95 -15.35 -0.19
N HIS A 233 17.27 -15.24 -0.39
CA HIS A 233 17.84 -14.45 -1.46
C HIS A 233 17.31 -14.87 -2.83
N GLN A 234 17.26 -16.17 -3.13
CA GLN A 234 16.72 -16.69 -4.40
C GLN A 234 15.23 -16.36 -4.58
N GLU A 235 14.44 -16.35 -3.50
CA GLU A 235 13.04 -15.90 -3.54
C GLU A 235 12.94 -14.40 -3.81
N ILE A 236 13.78 -13.60 -3.15
CA ILE A 236 13.81 -12.13 -3.27
C ILE A 236 14.15 -11.71 -4.70
N VAL A 237 15.19 -12.26 -5.30
CA VAL A 237 15.64 -11.84 -6.64
C VAL A 237 14.66 -12.21 -7.74
N GLY A 238 13.78 -13.19 -7.52
CA GLY A 238 12.73 -13.60 -8.46
C GLY A 238 11.48 -12.72 -8.46
N LEU A 239 11.39 -11.72 -7.58
CA LEU A 239 10.21 -10.88 -7.40
C LEU A 239 10.50 -9.42 -7.71
N SER A 240 9.48 -8.69 -8.11
CA SER A 240 9.49 -7.23 -8.10
C SER A 240 9.03 -6.73 -6.74
N TRP A 241 9.46 -5.52 -6.34
CA TRP A 241 9.29 -5.04 -4.98
C TRP A 241 8.72 -3.64 -4.92
N ALA A 242 7.91 -3.41 -3.88
CA ALA A 242 7.38 -2.11 -3.51
C ALA A 242 7.73 -1.76 -2.06
N ILE A 243 7.81 -0.45 -1.81
CA ILE A 243 7.83 0.13 -0.46
C ILE A 243 6.38 0.26 0.00
N PRO A 244 5.99 -0.28 1.18
CA PRO A 244 4.62 -0.18 1.69
C PRO A 244 4.15 1.26 1.86
N ILE A 245 2.89 1.55 1.55
CA ILE A 245 2.34 2.91 1.62
C ILE A 245 2.20 3.43 3.05
N ASP A 246 1.99 2.56 4.02
CA ASP A 246 1.92 2.91 5.44
C ASP A 246 3.24 3.50 5.96
N MET A 247 4.39 3.05 5.44
CA MET A 247 5.68 3.67 5.72
C MET A 247 5.73 5.13 5.25
N VAL A 248 5.18 5.41 4.07
CA VAL A 248 5.07 6.78 3.54
C VAL A 248 4.22 7.65 4.47
N VAL A 249 3.03 7.15 4.84
CA VAL A 249 2.10 7.86 5.74
C VAL A 249 2.75 8.13 7.10
N GLN A 250 3.44 7.13 7.66
CA GLN A 250 4.13 7.26 8.94
C GLN A 250 5.24 8.32 8.89
N MET A 251 6.02 8.37 7.81
CA MET A 251 7.11 9.33 7.66
C MET A 251 6.61 10.74 7.39
N MET A 252 5.56 10.90 6.59
CA MET A 252 4.96 12.22 6.32
C MET A 252 4.20 12.79 7.53
N GLY A 253 3.70 11.95 8.44
CA GLY A 253 3.01 12.33 9.67
C GLY A 253 3.95 12.73 10.82
N LYS A 254 5.27 12.48 10.73
CA LYS A 254 6.26 12.88 11.73
C LYS A 254 6.71 14.32 11.47
N SER A 255 6.69 15.14 12.51
CA SER A 255 7.28 16.49 12.46
C SER A 255 8.81 16.39 12.26
N PRO A 256 9.43 17.37 11.53
CA PRO A 256 10.90 17.41 11.40
C PRO A 256 11.52 17.57 12.80
N GLY A 257 12.20 16.54 13.29
CA GLY A 257 12.86 16.55 14.61
C GLY A 257 12.71 15.29 15.44
N GLU A 258 11.79 14.39 15.14
CA GLU A 258 11.70 13.09 15.81
C GLU A 258 12.65 12.09 15.16
N SER A 259 13.80 11.88 15.80
CA SER A 259 14.76 10.84 15.42
C SER A 259 14.17 9.46 15.75
N ASN A 260 14.26 8.52 14.82
CA ASN A 260 14.07 7.11 15.10
C ASN A 260 15.22 6.64 16.02
N SER A 261 14.98 6.55 17.33
CA SER A 261 15.81 5.71 18.19
C SER A 261 15.43 4.25 17.90
N PRO A 262 16.38 3.39 17.57
CA PRO A 262 16.09 1.97 17.41
C PRO A 262 15.70 1.38 18.78
N VAL A 263 14.57 0.64 18.82
CA VAL A 263 14.18 -0.21 19.95
C VAL A 263 14.82 -1.57 19.74
#